data_84fcb942e55efff5558357857776b427
#
_entry.id   84fcb942e55efff5558357857776b427
#
_cell.length_a   1.000
_cell.length_b   1.000
_cell.length_c   1.000
_cell.angle_alpha   90.00
_cell.angle_beta   90.00
_cell.angle_gamma   90.00
#
_symmetry.space_group_name_H-M   'P 1'
#
loop_
_entity.id
_entity.type
_entity.pdbx_description
1 polymer ?
#
loop_
_entity_poly.entity_id
_entity_poly.type
_entity_poly.pdbx_seq_one_letter_code
_entity_poly.pdbx_strand_id
1 'polypeptide(L)'
;MSMSNMAMMVGKLGREGCGVNPLRGQNNVQGACDMGAQPNVYPGYQKVTDPAVREKFEKAWGVKLDPNIGTHATDVFPKAITGEIKGLYIYGEDPVVTDPDTTHIIKALKSLDFFVLQELFMTETAQYADVILPGVSYAEKEGTFTNTERRVQRVRKAVTVPGEMRLDTDIIIDLMNRMGYPQPHLTSAQIMDEIASLTPSFAGISHERLDSEEVHGQGLQWPCTSKDHPGTPIMHVGKFSRGLGWFYPAKYVPAAELPDEEYPIILMTGRILYHYTTRAMTGKTPELMEIEGKSFIEMNIVDADKLGIKNGDKVRVSSRRGSIESTARVGTKTSPGESWMPFHFPDGNANWLTNAALDKYARIPEYKVCAIKIEKA
;
A
#
# COMPACT_ATOMS: atom_id res chain seq x y z
N MET A 1 4.92 -16.00 -8.38
CA MET A 1 5.63 -17.28 -8.48
C MET A 1 5.97 -17.66 -9.92
N SER A 2 5.05 -17.65 -10.88
CA SER A 2 5.33 -18.04 -12.28
C SER A 2 6.45 -17.21 -12.93
N MET A 3 6.46 -15.90 -12.76
CA MET A 3 7.53 -15.01 -13.27
C MET A 3 8.91 -15.37 -12.69
N SER A 4 8.96 -15.66 -11.38
CA SER A 4 10.21 -16.09 -10.74
C SER A 4 10.68 -17.46 -11.26
N ASN A 5 9.75 -18.39 -11.46
CA ASN A 5 10.07 -19.69 -12.08
C ASN A 5 10.66 -19.50 -13.47
N MET A 6 10.03 -18.68 -14.32
CA MET A 6 10.54 -18.38 -15.66
C MET A 6 11.94 -17.76 -15.62
N ALA A 7 12.15 -16.75 -14.77
CA ALA A 7 13.45 -16.10 -14.64
C ALA A 7 14.56 -17.09 -14.22
N MET A 8 14.25 -18.02 -13.30
CA MET A 8 15.17 -19.08 -12.90
C MET A 8 15.45 -20.07 -14.04
N MET A 9 14.40 -20.52 -14.75
CA MET A 9 14.52 -21.49 -15.86
C MET A 9 15.43 -21.00 -16.98
N VAL A 10 15.37 -19.71 -17.28
CA VAL A 10 16.17 -19.11 -18.37
C VAL A 10 17.45 -18.40 -17.87
N GLY A 11 17.81 -18.61 -16.59
CA GLY A 11 19.02 -18.05 -15.99
C GLY A 11 19.07 -16.51 -15.96
N LYS A 12 17.93 -15.85 -15.84
CA LYS A 12 17.82 -14.38 -15.82
C LYS A 12 17.78 -13.83 -14.37
N LEU A 13 18.71 -14.32 -13.54
CA LEU A 13 18.91 -13.85 -12.15
C LEU A 13 20.41 -13.78 -11.83
N GLY A 14 20.78 -12.91 -10.90
CA GLY A 14 22.14 -12.80 -10.37
C GLY A 14 23.17 -12.23 -11.34
N ARG A 15 22.76 -11.49 -12.37
CA ARG A 15 23.64 -10.84 -13.34
C ARG A 15 23.04 -9.51 -13.80
N GLU A 16 23.89 -8.66 -14.38
CA GLU A 16 23.51 -7.35 -14.87
C GLU A 16 22.34 -7.42 -15.88
N GLY A 17 21.42 -6.46 -15.81
CA GLY A 17 20.25 -6.36 -16.66
C GLY A 17 19.22 -7.48 -16.47
N CYS A 18 19.38 -8.32 -15.44
CA CYS A 18 18.52 -9.48 -15.20
C CYS A 18 17.98 -9.50 -13.77
N GLY A 19 16.72 -9.88 -13.61
CA GLY A 19 16.08 -9.99 -12.31
C GLY A 19 14.57 -10.08 -12.36
N VAL A 20 13.97 -10.29 -11.20
CA VAL A 20 12.53 -10.11 -10.97
C VAL A 20 12.37 -8.87 -10.11
N ASN A 21 11.80 -7.82 -10.67
CA ASN A 21 11.65 -6.53 -10.02
C ASN A 21 10.16 -6.20 -9.83
N PRO A 22 9.60 -6.39 -8.62
CA PRO A 22 8.22 -6.02 -8.34
C PRO A 22 8.05 -4.49 -8.43
N LEU A 23 7.17 -4.02 -9.29
CA LEU A 23 6.84 -2.60 -9.38
C LEU A 23 5.91 -2.23 -8.22
N ARG A 24 6.46 -1.52 -7.24
CA ARG A 24 5.70 -1.02 -6.09
C ARG A 24 4.76 0.12 -6.53
N GLY A 25 3.52 0.11 -6.03
CA GLY A 25 2.49 1.04 -6.48
C GLY A 25 2.67 2.48 -5.99
N GLN A 26 3.09 2.66 -4.74
CA GLN A 26 3.21 3.97 -4.10
C GLN A 26 4.67 4.29 -3.79
N ASN A 27 4.94 5.59 -3.57
CA ASN A 27 6.23 6.04 -3.06
C ASN A 27 6.52 5.41 -1.71
N ASN A 28 7.78 4.98 -1.54
CA ASN A 28 8.31 4.41 -0.30
C ASN A 28 7.61 3.14 0.22
N VAL A 29 6.80 2.45 -0.58
CA VAL A 29 6.27 1.13 -0.17
C VAL A 29 7.40 0.15 0.15
N GLN A 30 8.48 0.19 -0.64
CA GLN A 30 9.66 -0.63 -0.35
C GLN A 30 10.26 -0.26 1.01
N GLY A 31 10.46 1.02 1.29
CA GLY A 31 11.02 1.50 2.55
C GLY A 31 10.12 1.17 3.76
N ALA A 32 8.80 1.31 3.62
CA ALA A 32 7.88 0.92 4.68
C ALA A 32 8.00 -0.58 5.02
N CYS A 33 8.07 -1.45 4.00
CA CYS A 33 8.31 -2.88 4.20
C CYS A 33 9.69 -3.15 4.82
N ASP A 34 10.73 -2.45 4.35
CA ASP A 34 12.09 -2.60 4.87
C ASP A 34 12.19 -2.25 6.36
N MET A 35 11.39 -1.30 6.81
CA MET A 35 11.34 -0.84 8.20
C MET A 35 10.37 -1.65 9.08
N GLY A 36 9.80 -2.71 8.56
CA GLY A 36 8.97 -3.61 9.36
C GLY A 36 7.49 -3.20 9.47
N ALA A 37 6.97 -2.39 8.54
CA ALA A 37 5.53 -2.12 8.45
C ALA A 37 4.77 -3.37 7.94
N GLN A 38 4.98 -4.50 8.60
CA GLN A 38 4.39 -5.81 8.35
C GLN A 38 4.22 -6.55 9.67
N PRO A 39 3.20 -7.40 9.84
CA PRO A 39 2.89 -7.99 11.14
C PRO A 39 3.87 -9.06 11.61
N ASN A 40 4.77 -9.54 10.77
CA ASN A 40 5.61 -10.73 10.99
C ASN A 40 7.10 -10.45 11.04
N VAL A 41 7.55 -9.20 10.86
CA VAL A 41 8.96 -8.84 10.82
C VAL A 41 9.28 -7.52 11.53
N TYR A 42 10.49 -7.43 12.06
CA TYR A 42 11.18 -6.20 12.44
C TYR A 42 11.91 -5.60 11.22
N PRO A 43 12.53 -4.41 11.33
CA PRO A 43 13.33 -3.83 10.26
C PRO A 43 14.29 -4.83 9.60
N GLY A 44 14.41 -4.76 8.27
CA GLY A 44 15.26 -5.66 7.49
C GLY A 44 14.72 -7.08 7.34
N TYR A 45 13.38 -7.25 7.41
CA TYR A 45 12.70 -8.55 7.27
C TYR A 45 13.10 -9.60 8.32
N GLN A 46 13.54 -9.16 9.48
CA GLN A 46 13.93 -10.01 10.60
C GLN A 46 12.67 -10.55 11.30
N LYS A 47 12.53 -11.87 11.38
CA LYS A 47 11.27 -12.50 11.84
C LYS A 47 11.00 -12.25 13.32
N VAL A 48 9.79 -11.83 13.67
CA VAL A 48 9.35 -11.64 15.08
C VAL A 48 9.33 -12.96 15.85
N THR A 49 9.12 -14.08 15.15
CA THR A 49 9.09 -15.43 15.74
C THR A 49 10.47 -16.01 16.02
N ASP A 50 11.56 -15.39 15.56
CA ASP A 50 12.93 -15.82 15.85
C ASP A 50 13.37 -15.31 17.22
N PRO A 51 13.64 -16.19 18.21
CA PRO A 51 14.01 -15.78 19.55
C PRO A 51 15.28 -14.91 19.61
N ALA A 52 16.29 -15.23 18.80
CA ALA A 52 17.56 -14.50 18.79
C ALA A 52 17.41 -13.08 18.20
N VAL A 53 16.58 -12.96 17.16
CA VAL A 53 16.19 -11.67 16.59
C VAL A 53 15.41 -10.85 17.62
N ARG A 54 14.42 -11.43 18.27
CA ARG A 54 13.60 -10.74 19.26
C ARG A 54 14.45 -10.25 20.44
N GLU A 55 15.30 -11.10 20.99
CA GLU A 55 16.22 -10.74 22.09
C GLU A 55 17.10 -9.54 21.74
N LYS A 56 17.59 -9.47 20.49
CA LYS A 56 18.38 -8.33 20.02
C LYS A 56 17.58 -7.02 20.09
N PHE A 57 16.34 -7.02 19.62
CA PHE A 57 15.46 -5.85 19.65
C PHE A 57 14.99 -5.53 21.07
N GLU A 58 14.65 -6.53 21.89
CA GLU A 58 14.33 -6.35 23.32
C GLU A 58 15.46 -5.69 24.10
N LYS A 59 16.67 -6.11 23.84
CA LYS A 59 17.87 -5.51 24.46
C LYS A 59 18.07 -4.06 24.03
N ALA A 60 17.91 -3.77 22.75
CA ALA A 60 18.09 -2.42 22.22
C ALA A 60 17.01 -1.45 22.69
N TRP A 61 15.76 -1.89 22.73
CA TRP A 61 14.61 -1.07 23.09
C TRP A 61 14.26 -1.09 24.59
N GLY A 62 14.84 -2.00 25.35
CA GLY A 62 14.63 -2.09 26.79
C GLY A 62 13.24 -2.58 27.21
N VAL A 63 12.52 -3.25 26.32
CA VAL A 63 11.15 -3.75 26.56
C VAL A 63 11.00 -5.19 26.10
N LYS A 64 10.03 -5.91 26.67
CA LYS A 64 9.63 -7.23 26.19
C LYS A 64 8.72 -7.10 24.97
N LEU A 65 8.99 -7.90 23.95
CA LEU A 65 8.26 -7.91 22.70
C LEU A 65 7.42 -9.18 22.55
N ASP A 66 6.26 -9.04 21.91
CA ASP A 66 5.38 -10.17 21.62
C ASP A 66 6.07 -11.14 20.63
N PRO A 67 6.14 -12.46 20.95
CA PRO A 67 6.70 -13.46 20.07
C PRO A 67 5.78 -13.85 18.89
N ASN A 68 4.53 -13.42 18.93
CA ASN A 68 3.52 -13.81 17.95
C ASN A 68 3.53 -12.88 16.73
N ILE A 69 3.07 -13.43 15.60
CA ILE A 69 2.81 -12.63 14.40
C ILE A 69 1.56 -11.78 14.66
N GLY A 70 1.65 -10.49 14.35
CA GLY A 70 0.53 -9.57 14.44
C GLY A 70 -0.57 -9.84 13.40
N THR A 71 -1.66 -9.10 13.46
CA THR A 71 -2.78 -9.22 12.52
C THR A 71 -2.44 -8.58 11.18
N HIS A 72 -2.68 -9.29 10.08
CA HIS A 72 -2.57 -8.73 8.73
C HIS A 72 -3.64 -7.66 8.50
N ALA A 73 -3.34 -6.62 7.72
CA ALA A 73 -4.27 -5.53 7.43
C ALA A 73 -5.64 -6.04 6.92
N THR A 74 -5.64 -7.03 6.03
CA THR A 74 -6.86 -7.65 5.50
C THR A 74 -7.69 -8.43 6.54
N ASP A 75 -7.14 -8.74 7.71
CA ASP A 75 -7.84 -9.42 8.81
C ASP A 75 -8.34 -8.45 9.89
N VAL A 76 -7.85 -7.21 9.89
CA VAL A 76 -8.20 -6.20 10.91
C VAL A 76 -9.70 -5.93 10.91
N PHE A 77 -10.29 -5.69 9.74
CA PHE A 77 -11.71 -5.34 9.63
C PHE A 77 -12.65 -6.50 9.97
N PRO A 78 -12.45 -7.74 9.49
CA PRO A 78 -13.21 -8.89 9.99
C PRO A 78 -13.12 -9.05 11.50
N LYS A 79 -11.94 -8.88 12.10
CA LYS A 79 -11.73 -8.99 13.56
C LYS A 79 -12.36 -7.83 14.34
N ALA A 80 -12.47 -6.65 13.77
CA ALA A 80 -13.22 -5.54 14.38
C ALA A 80 -14.71 -5.88 14.44
N ILE A 81 -15.28 -6.45 13.38
CA ILE A 81 -16.70 -6.87 13.37
C ILE A 81 -17.00 -7.95 14.42
N THR A 82 -16.06 -8.88 14.64
CA THR A 82 -16.22 -9.94 15.68
C THR A 82 -15.91 -9.47 17.09
N GLY A 83 -15.41 -8.23 17.26
CA GLY A 83 -15.04 -7.67 18.57
C GLY A 83 -13.69 -8.16 19.12
N GLU A 84 -12.91 -8.88 18.32
CA GLU A 84 -11.53 -9.25 18.68
C GLU A 84 -10.61 -8.02 18.68
N ILE A 85 -10.83 -7.08 17.76
CA ILE A 85 -10.17 -5.77 17.71
C ILE A 85 -11.20 -4.72 18.10
N LYS A 86 -10.90 -3.97 19.15
CA LYS A 86 -11.77 -2.93 19.72
C LYS A 86 -11.23 -1.53 19.53
N GLY A 87 -9.91 -1.38 19.45
CA GLY A 87 -9.24 -0.12 19.18
C GLY A 87 -8.38 -0.22 17.93
N LEU A 88 -8.35 0.84 17.12
CA LEU A 88 -7.57 0.90 15.89
C LEU A 88 -6.89 2.26 15.77
N TYR A 89 -5.63 2.23 15.34
CA TYR A 89 -4.88 3.41 14.92
C TYR A 89 -4.47 3.23 13.47
N ILE A 90 -4.98 4.09 12.60
CA ILE A 90 -4.63 4.11 11.17
C ILE A 90 -3.72 5.31 10.89
N TYR A 91 -2.67 5.07 10.12
CA TYR A 91 -1.70 6.07 9.73
C TYR A 91 -1.57 6.15 8.21
N GLY A 92 -2.01 7.28 7.64
CA GLY A 92 -1.84 7.60 6.22
C GLY A 92 -2.58 6.67 5.26
N GLU A 93 -3.74 6.15 5.65
CA GLU A 93 -4.55 5.21 4.87
C GLU A 93 -6.02 5.63 4.86
N ASP A 94 -6.71 5.41 3.74
CA ASP A 94 -8.13 5.70 3.57
C ASP A 94 -8.91 4.41 3.18
N PRO A 95 -9.04 3.43 4.10
CA PRO A 95 -9.62 2.11 3.80
C PRO A 95 -11.06 2.16 3.30
N VAL A 96 -11.84 3.17 3.63
CA VAL A 96 -13.20 3.34 3.08
C VAL A 96 -13.19 3.47 1.55
N VAL A 97 -12.10 3.98 0.98
CA VAL A 97 -11.95 4.11 -0.48
C VAL A 97 -11.01 3.05 -1.06
N THR A 98 -9.95 2.65 -0.33
CA THR A 98 -8.93 1.73 -0.86
C THR A 98 -9.30 0.26 -0.77
N ASP A 99 -10.04 -0.16 0.26
CA ASP A 99 -10.28 -1.56 0.52
C ASP A 99 -11.53 -2.08 -0.19
N PRO A 100 -11.55 -3.36 -0.59
CA PRO A 100 -12.70 -3.93 -1.27
C PRO A 100 -13.88 -4.07 -0.32
N ASP A 101 -15.09 -4.12 -0.88
CA ASP A 101 -16.33 -4.20 -0.10
C ASP A 101 -16.45 -3.08 0.94
N THR A 102 -16.58 -1.85 0.45
CA THR A 102 -16.69 -0.63 1.29
C THR A 102 -17.77 -0.76 2.38
N THR A 103 -18.88 -1.50 2.10
CA THR A 103 -19.93 -1.77 3.10
C THR A 103 -19.37 -2.50 4.32
N HIS A 104 -18.54 -3.51 4.08
CA HIS A 104 -17.88 -4.28 5.13
C HIS A 104 -16.90 -3.42 5.94
N ILE A 105 -16.11 -2.59 5.25
CA ILE A 105 -15.16 -1.67 5.91
C ILE A 105 -15.88 -0.68 6.83
N ILE A 106 -16.92 -0.02 6.34
CA ILE A 106 -17.72 0.92 7.15
C ILE A 106 -18.33 0.22 8.37
N LYS A 107 -18.85 -0.98 8.18
CA LYS A 107 -19.38 -1.78 9.30
C LYS A 107 -18.32 -2.08 10.35
N ALA A 108 -17.11 -2.43 9.91
CA ALA A 108 -15.98 -2.71 10.79
C ALA A 108 -15.55 -1.47 11.59
N LEU A 109 -15.39 -0.32 10.93
CA LEU A 109 -15.02 0.92 11.60
C LEU A 109 -16.07 1.34 12.65
N LYS A 110 -17.35 1.18 12.34
CA LYS A 110 -18.46 1.47 13.27
C LYS A 110 -18.56 0.50 14.45
N SER A 111 -17.92 -0.67 14.40
CA SER A 111 -17.92 -1.65 15.50
C SER A 111 -16.74 -1.48 16.46
N LEU A 112 -15.82 -0.55 16.18
CA LEU A 112 -14.71 -0.24 17.07
C LEU A 112 -15.19 0.55 18.30
N ASP A 113 -14.59 0.28 19.46
CA ASP A 113 -14.79 1.07 20.68
C ASP A 113 -14.03 2.40 20.64
N PHE A 114 -12.89 2.44 19.88
CA PHE A 114 -12.06 3.63 19.75
C PHE A 114 -11.23 3.59 18.46
N PHE A 115 -11.31 4.66 17.68
CA PHE A 115 -10.58 4.77 16.42
C PHE A 115 -9.81 6.08 16.30
N VAL A 116 -8.50 5.98 16.10
CA VAL A 116 -7.59 7.11 15.85
C VAL A 116 -7.11 7.08 14.40
N LEU A 117 -7.23 8.19 13.71
CA LEU A 117 -6.70 8.38 12.36
C LEU A 117 -5.61 9.47 12.37
N GLN A 118 -4.41 9.15 11.92
CA GLN A 118 -3.37 10.14 11.61
C GLN A 118 -3.32 10.33 10.10
N GLU A 119 -3.65 11.53 9.62
CA GLU A 119 -3.82 11.78 8.19
C GLU A 119 -3.48 13.23 7.82
N LEU A 120 -3.23 13.48 6.54
CA LEU A 120 -2.94 14.80 5.98
C LEU A 120 -4.21 15.62 5.71
N PHE A 121 -5.28 14.95 5.33
CA PHE A 121 -6.54 15.54 4.91
C PHE A 121 -7.72 14.81 5.53
N MET A 122 -8.85 15.49 5.59
CA MET A 122 -10.13 14.85 5.92
C MET A 122 -10.55 13.94 4.77
N THR A 123 -10.24 12.65 4.91
CA THR A 123 -10.59 11.57 3.96
C THR A 123 -11.98 11.01 4.28
N GLU A 124 -12.45 10.07 3.45
CA GLU A 124 -13.72 9.38 3.71
C GLU A 124 -13.65 8.56 5.02
N THR A 125 -12.51 7.98 5.33
CA THR A 125 -12.29 7.26 6.58
C THR A 125 -12.32 8.16 7.81
N ALA A 126 -11.93 9.43 7.68
CA ALA A 126 -11.91 10.39 8.78
C ALA A 126 -13.29 10.60 9.44
N GLN A 127 -14.38 10.36 8.69
CA GLN A 127 -15.75 10.50 9.19
C GLN A 127 -16.10 9.48 10.31
N TYR A 128 -15.30 8.43 10.46
CA TYR A 128 -15.51 7.35 11.44
C TYR A 128 -14.55 7.41 12.62
N ALA A 129 -13.58 8.34 12.59
CA ALA A 129 -12.56 8.44 13.62
C ALA A 129 -13.06 9.22 14.84
N ASP A 130 -12.73 8.73 16.06
CA ASP A 130 -12.97 9.45 17.31
C ASP A 130 -11.95 10.56 17.51
N VAL A 131 -10.71 10.35 17.04
CA VAL A 131 -9.61 11.31 17.13
C VAL A 131 -8.88 11.36 15.79
N ILE A 132 -8.61 12.58 15.31
CA ILE A 132 -7.80 12.83 14.12
C ILE A 132 -6.53 13.57 14.53
N LEU A 133 -5.37 13.02 14.15
CA LEU A 133 -4.07 13.62 14.39
C LEU A 133 -3.51 14.15 13.05
N PRO A 134 -3.38 15.48 12.88
CA PRO A 134 -2.90 16.06 11.63
C PRO A 134 -1.40 15.81 11.46
N GLY A 135 -1.03 14.93 10.54
CA GLY A 135 0.33 14.62 10.13
C GLY A 135 0.82 15.55 9.03
N VAL A 136 2.03 15.30 8.54
CA VAL A 136 2.69 16.12 7.51
C VAL A 136 3.07 15.31 6.27
N SER A 137 3.10 15.97 5.11
CA SER A 137 3.52 15.36 3.86
C SER A 137 5.04 15.12 3.82
N TYR A 138 5.50 14.37 2.83
CA TYR A 138 6.93 14.14 2.61
C TYR A 138 7.71 15.44 2.27
N ALA A 139 7.04 16.45 1.72
CA ALA A 139 7.65 17.74 1.39
C ALA A 139 7.92 18.61 2.63
N GLU A 140 7.28 18.31 3.75
CA GLU A 140 7.31 19.06 5.01
C GLU A 140 8.25 18.44 6.05
N LYS A 141 8.81 17.28 5.76
CA LYS A 141 9.74 16.54 6.62
C LYS A 141 10.97 16.05 5.86
N GLU A 142 11.92 15.50 6.58
CA GLU A 142 13.10 14.87 6.00
C GLU A 142 13.24 13.42 6.49
N GLY A 143 14.02 12.64 5.74
CA GLY A 143 14.26 11.23 6.03
C GLY A 143 14.83 10.52 4.82
N THR A 144 14.40 9.29 4.60
CA THR A 144 14.78 8.48 3.43
C THR A 144 13.59 7.79 2.81
N PHE A 145 13.62 7.65 1.49
CA PHE A 145 12.73 6.76 0.74
C PHE A 145 13.55 5.65 0.11
N THR A 146 12.96 4.47 0.03
CA THR A 146 13.54 3.35 -0.72
C THR A 146 12.66 3.05 -1.94
N ASN A 147 13.29 3.10 -3.12
CA ASN A 147 12.58 2.81 -4.36
C ASN A 147 12.47 1.29 -4.64
N THR A 148 11.78 0.95 -5.73
CA THR A 148 11.54 -0.43 -6.15
C THR A 148 12.81 -1.26 -6.37
N GLU A 149 13.93 -0.63 -6.75
CA GLU A 149 15.24 -1.29 -6.91
C GLU A 149 16.06 -1.35 -5.61
N ARG A 150 15.43 -1.11 -4.45
CA ARG A 150 16.06 -1.14 -3.12
C ARG A 150 17.08 0.00 -2.89
N ARG A 151 16.94 1.09 -3.62
CA ARG A 151 17.82 2.25 -3.50
C ARG A 151 17.27 3.19 -2.44
N VAL A 152 18.02 3.37 -1.37
CA VAL A 152 17.73 4.30 -0.27
C VAL A 152 18.24 5.68 -0.66
N GLN A 153 17.36 6.65 -0.67
CA GLN A 153 17.63 8.02 -1.11
C GLN A 153 17.14 9.03 -0.08
N ARG A 154 17.82 10.16 0.02
CA ARG A 154 17.43 11.25 0.93
C ARG A 154 16.18 11.96 0.43
N VAL A 155 15.25 12.19 1.35
CA VAL A 155 14.15 13.14 1.23
C VAL A 155 14.47 14.34 2.11
N ARG A 156 14.42 15.54 1.54
CA ARG A 156 14.72 16.78 2.26
C ARG A 156 13.47 17.65 2.34
N LYS A 157 13.29 18.29 3.48
CA LYS A 157 12.20 19.25 3.70
C LYS A 157 12.27 20.34 2.65
N ALA A 158 11.20 20.54 1.91
CA ALA A 158 11.08 21.55 0.85
C ALA A 158 10.17 22.72 1.24
N VAL A 159 9.18 22.48 2.11
CA VAL A 159 8.22 23.49 2.54
C VAL A 159 8.04 23.47 4.07
N THR A 160 7.54 24.56 4.62
CA THR A 160 7.24 24.66 6.05
C THR A 160 5.97 23.89 6.41
N VAL A 161 5.93 23.34 7.62
CA VAL A 161 4.73 22.70 8.16
C VAL A 161 3.65 23.78 8.38
N PRO A 162 2.46 23.63 7.82
CA PRO A 162 1.40 24.61 7.98
C PRO A 162 0.63 24.42 9.31
N GLY A 163 0.20 25.53 9.89
CA GLY A 163 -0.70 25.55 11.05
C GLY A 163 -0.17 24.77 12.26
N GLU A 164 -1.05 23.97 12.84
CA GLU A 164 -0.77 23.14 14.03
C GLU A 164 -0.41 21.68 13.70
N MET A 165 -0.17 21.37 12.42
CA MET A 165 0.28 20.03 11.99
C MET A 165 1.64 19.71 12.59
N ARG A 166 1.86 18.43 12.91
CA ARG A 166 3.09 17.97 13.57
C ARG A 166 3.78 16.89 12.74
N LEU A 167 5.09 16.80 12.88
CA LEU A 167 5.85 15.69 12.28
C LEU A 167 5.31 14.36 12.80
N ASP A 168 5.12 13.41 11.89
CA ASP A 168 4.62 12.07 12.25
C ASP A 168 5.47 11.40 13.32
N THR A 169 6.79 11.58 13.26
CA THR A 169 7.74 11.09 14.26
C THR A 169 7.46 11.67 15.64
N ASP A 170 7.18 12.98 15.72
CA ASP A 170 6.89 13.65 17.00
C ASP A 170 5.56 13.17 17.59
N ILE A 171 4.54 12.96 16.74
CA ILE A 171 3.25 12.40 17.17
C ILE A 171 3.46 11.00 17.78
N ILE A 172 4.21 10.14 17.09
CA ILE A 172 4.46 8.76 17.52
C ILE A 172 5.28 8.76 18.84
N ILE A 173 6.32 9.58 18.95
CA ILE A 173 7.14 9.68 20.16
C ILE A 173 6.30 10.20 21.34
N ASP A 174 5.44 11.17 21.13
CA ASP A 174 4.53 11.66 22.18
C ASP A 174 3.55 10.57 22.64
N LEU A 175 3.03 9.77 21.70
CA LEU A 175 2.21 8.61 22.07
C LEU A 175 2.99 7.58 22.90
N MET A 176 4.23 7.24 22.49
CA MET A 176 5.11 6.35 23.25
C MET A 176 5.32 6.87 24.68
N ASN A 177 5.63 8.16 24.84
CA ASN A 177 5.84 8.79 26.14
C ASN A 177 4.58 8.74 27.02
N ARG A 178 3.41 9.03 26.45
CA ARG A 178 2.12 8.97 27.17
C ARG A 178 1.70 7.55 27.54
N MET A 179 2.11 6.55 26.76
CA MET A 179 1.86 5.13 27.02
C MET A 179 2.87 4.50 27.98
N GLY A 180 3.78 5.28 28.58
CA GLY A 180 4.73 4.81 29.57
C GLY A 180 6.01 4.21 29.01
N TYR A 181 6.31 4.48 27.75
CA TYR A 181 7.57 4.15 27.11
C TYR A 181 8.34 5.44 26.74
N PRO A 182 9.11 6.04 27.68
CA PRO A 182 9.76 7.33 27.47
C PRO A 182 10.83 7.27 26.38
N GLN A 183 10.68 8.11 25.37
CA GLN A 183 11.63 8.25 24.28
C GLN A 183 11.98 9.72 24.06
N PRO A 184 13.26 10.05 23.78
CA PRO A 184 13.62 11.40 23.36
C PRO A 184 13.10 11.69 21.94
N HIS A 185 12.92 12.97 21.62
CA HIS A 185 12.70 13.37 20.24
C HIS A 185 13.98 13.16 19.43
N LEU A 186 13.93 12.23 18.49
CA LEU A 186 15.06 11.86 17.64
C LEU A 186 14.93 12.52 16.26
N THR A 187 16.06 12.96 15.72
CA THR A 187 16.14 13.36 14.32
C THR A 187 16.05 12.13 13.40
N SER A 188 15.66 12.33 12.15
CA SER A 188 15.64 11.26 11.15
C SER A 188 16.99 10.61 10.92
N ALA A 189 18.10 11.35 11.12
CA ALA A 189 19.47 10.81 11.09
C ALA A 189 19.72 9.85 12.25
N GLN A 190 19.36 10.23 13.48
CA GLN A 190 19.53 9.37 14.67
C GLN A 190 18.66 8.10 14.56
N ILE A 191 17.46 8.20 14.01
CA ILE A 191 16.60 7.04 13.74
C ILE A 191 17.25 6.12 12.71
N MET A 192 17.85 6.67 11.64
CA MET A 192 18.58 5.86 10.65
C MET A 192 19.80 5.16 11.25
N ASP A 193 20.51 5.82 12.16
CA ASP A 193 21.67 5.23 12.85
C ASP A 193 21.24 4.05 13.74
N GLU A 194 20.10 4.16 14.43
CA GLU A 194 19.52 3.05 15.19
C GLU A 194 19.11 1.90 14.25
N ILE A 195 18.40 2.20 13.14
CA ILE A 195 18.04 1.20 12.12
C ILE A 195 19.29 0.48 11.63
N ALA A 196 20.35 1.20 11.28
CA ALA A 196 21.62 0.64 10.80
C ALA A 196 22.27 -0.28 11.84
N SER A 197 22.21 0.08 13.12
CA SER A 197 22.78 -0.71 14.22
C SER A 197 22.10 -2.05 14.44
N LEU A 198 20.78 -2.13 14.16
CA LEU A 198 19.95 -3.30 14.40
C LEU A 198 19.66 -4.13 13.13
N THR A 199 19.96 -3.57 11.95
CA THR A 199 19.58 -4.13 10.66
C THR A 199 20.81 -4.39 9.80
N PRO A 200 21.35 -5.62 9.76
CA PRO A 200 22.60 -5.92 9.04
C PRO A 200 22.60 -5.50 7.57
N SER A 201 21.47 -5.57 6.89
CA SER A 201 21.33 -5.12 5.48
C SER A 201 21.43 -3.61 5.29
N PHE A 202 21.28 -2.82 6.37
CA PHE A 202 21.37 -1.36 6.38
C PHE A 202 22.59 -0.83 7.13
N ALA A 203 23.45 -1.69 7.67
CA ALA A 203 24.56 -1.32 8.56
C ALA A 203 25.55 -0.29 7.97
N GLY A 204 25.60 -0.17 6.65
CA GLY A 204 26.42 0.82 5.95
C GLY A 204 25.64 2.05 5.47
N ILE A 205 24.37 2.24 5.86
CA ILE A 205 23.55 3.35 5.41
C ILE A 205 23.37 4.35 6.54
N SER A 206 23.76 5.61 6.29
CA SER A 206 23.53 6.74 7.18
C SER A 206 23.16 7.98 6.38
N HIS A 207 22.57 8.99 7.02
CA HIS A 207 22.32 10.27 6.36
C HIS A 207 23.61 10.94 5.89
N GLU A 208 24.67 10.92 6.72
CA GLU A 208 25.98 11.45 6.37
C GLU A 208 26.51 10.83 5.07
N ARG A 209 26.44 9.50 4.95
CA ARG A 209 26.91 8.82 3.75
C ARG A 209 26.02 9.08 2.52
N LEU A 210 24.70 9.11 2.70
CA LEU A 210 23.77 9.44 1.60
C LEU A 210 23.91 10.88 1.11
N ASP A 211 24.41 11.78 1.96
CA ASP A 211 24.64 13.19 1.64
C ASP A 211 26.09 13.46 1.15
N SER A 212 26.98 12.45 1.19
CA SER A 212 28.37 12.58 0.72
C SER A 212 28.43 12.81 -0.80
N GLU A 213 29.53 13.41 -1.29
CA GLU A 213 29.76 13.64 -2.71
C GLU A 213 29.81 12.35 -3.53
N GLU A 214 30.26 11.24 -2.91
CA GLU A 214 30.33 9.92 -3.57
C GLU A 214 28.97 9.38 -3.97
N VAL A 215 27.93 9.55 -3.13
CA VAL A 215 26.61 8.95 -3.31
C VAL A 215 25.47 9.97 -3.50
N HIS A 216 25.80 11.26 -3.44
CA HIS A 216 24.82 12.34 -3.55
C HIS A 216 23.95 12.23 -4.81
N GLY A 217 22.63 12.17 -4.62
CA GLY A 217 21.67 12.01 -5.69
C GLY A 217 21.53 10.59 -6.27
N GLN A 218 22.48 9.70 -6.00
CA GLN A 218 22.42 8.31 -6.47
C GLN A 218 21.79 7.37 -5.44
N GLY A 219 22.03 7.62 -4.14
CA GLY A 219 21.59 6.74 -3.04
C GLY A 219 22.34 5.41 -2.99
N LEU A 220 21.98 4.57 -2.01
CA LEU A 220 22.63 3.28 -1.76
C LEU A 220 21.63 2.13 -1.85
N GLN A 221 21.95 1.09 -2.61
CA GLN A 221 21.12 -0.11 -2.71
C GLN A 221 21.47 -1.11 -1.60
N TRP A 222 20.47 -1.44 -0.77
CA TRP A 222 20.67 -2.49 0.23
C TRP A 222 20.64 -3.90 -0.42
N PRO A 223 21.29 -4.93 0.16
CA PRO A 223 22.15 -4.94 1.33
C PRO A 223 23.38 -4.03 1.21
N CYS A 224 23.62 -3.23 2.26
CA CYS A 224 24.81 -2.41 2.42
C CYS A 224 25.33 -2.65 3.84
N THR A 225 26.27 -3.59 3.97
CA THR A 225 26.58 -4.27 5.25
C THR A 225 27.67 -3.62 6.07
N SER A 226 28.34 -2.60 5.52
CA SER A 226 29.38 -1.81 6.24
C SER A 226 29.49 -0.42 5.62
N LYS A 227 30.18 0.48 6.30
CA LYS A 227 30.40 1.86 5.83
C LYS A 227 31.14 1.93 4.49
N ASP A 228 32.01 0.95 4.22
CA ASP A 228 32.81 0.89 2.98
C ASP A 228 32.13 0.03 1.88
N HIS A 229 30.97 -0.56 2.17
CA HIS A 229 30.27 -1.41 1.20
C HIS A 229 29.59 -0.54 0.15
N PRO A 230 29.83 -0.76 -1.18
CA PRO A 230 29.32 0.12 -2.24
C PRO A 230 27.80 0.00 -2.48
N GLY A 231 27.10 -0.83 -1.72
CA GLY A 231 25.73 -1.25 -2.01
C GLY A 231 25.68 -2.53 -2.86
N THR A 232 24.48 -3.04 -3.08
CA THR A 232 24.25 -4.29 -3.81
C THR A 232 23.31 -4.05 -4.99
N PRO A 233 23.78 -3.60 -6.14
CA PRO A 233 22.94 -3.33 -7.31
C PRO A 233 22.32 -4.61 -7.89
N ILE A 234 23.06 -5.73 -7.84
CA ILE A 234 22.61 -7.01 -8.39
C ILE A 234 22.39 -8.02 -7.26
N MET A 235 21.15 -8.51 -7.12
CA MET A 235 20.80 -9.51 -6.14
C MET A 235 21.09 -10.93 -6.63
N HIS A 236 21.37 -11.82 -5.69
CA HIS A 236 21.52 -13.28 -5.94
C HIS A 236 22.69 -13.66 -6.83
N VAL A 237 23.78 -12.88 -6.82
CA VAL A 237 25.00 -13.25 -7.54
C VAL A 237 25.56 -14.54 -6.95
N GLY A 238 25.70 -15.57 -7.77
CA GLY A 238 26.24 -16.88 -7.40
C GLY A 238 25.31 -17.78 -6.58
N LYS A 239 24.45 -17.23 -5.72
CA LYS A 239 23.51 -18.02 -4.88
C LYS A 239 22.33 -17.18 -4.40
N PHE A 240 21.24 -17.85 -4.06
CA PHE A 240 20.14 -17.23 -3.31
C PHE A 240 20.46 -17.17 -1.81
N SER A 241 19.84 -16.25 -1.07
CA SER A 241 19.99 -16.16 0.38
C SER A 241 19.58 -17.44 1.12
N ARG A 242 18.67 -18.21 0.56
CA ARG A 242 18.22 -19.53 1.06
C ARG A 242 19.03 -20.73 0.52
N GLY A 243 20.08 -20.52 -0.25
CA GLY A 243 20.87 -21.56 -0.93
C GLY A 243 20.41 -21.77 -2.37
N LEU A 244 19.64 -22.82 -2.65
CA LEU A 244 19.09 -23.11 -3.98
C LEU A 244 17.74 -22.40 -4.20
N GLY A 245 17.46 -22.06 -5.44
CA GLY A 245 16.15 -21.57 -5.86
C GLY A 245 15.11 -22.71 -5.84
N TRP A 246 13.87 -22.36 -5.53
CA TRP A 246 12.76 -23.32 -5.54
C TRP A 246 11.78 -23.00 -6.65
N PHE A 247 11.38 -24.01 -7.40
CA PHE A 247 10.28 -23.91 -8.33
C PHE A 247 8.97 -24.24 -7.64
N TYR A 248 8.02 -23.32 -7.74
CA TYR A 248 6.67 -23.51 -7.21
C TYR A 248 5.71 -23.81 -8.37
N PRO A 249 5.14 -25.01 -8.45
CA PRO A 249 4.13 -25.30 -9.45
C PRO A 249 2.92 -24.38 -9.21
N ALA A 250 2.66 -23.52 -10.19
CA ALA A 250 1.51 -22.63 -10.17
C ALA A 250 0.40 -23.24 -11.02
N LYS A 251 -0.69 -23.66 -10.37
CA LYS A 251 -1.92 -24.07 -11.07
C LYS A 251 -2.76 -22.83 -11.35
N TYR A 252 -3.43 -22.81 -12.49
CA TYR A 252 -4.44 -21.79 -12.76
C TYR A 252 -5.62 -21.98 -11.79
N VAL A 253 -6.05 -20.90 -11.20
CA VAL A 253 -7.27 -20.78 -10.39
C VAL A 253 -8.07 -19.63 -10.98
N PRO A 254 -9.34 -19.84 -11.35
CA PRO A 254 -10.19 -18.77 -11.86
C PRO A 254 -10.41 -17.71 -10.78
N ALA A 255 -10.90 -16.54 -11.19
CA ALA A 255 -11.35 -15.51 -10.26
C ALA A 255 -12.43 -16.06 -9.32
N ALA A 256 -12.48 -15.53 -8.10
CA ALA A 256 -13.44 -15.97 -7.09
C ALA A 256 -14.89 -15.65 -7.49
N GLU A 257 -15.08 -14.63 -8.30
CA GLU A 257 -16.38 -14.21 -8.82
C GLU A 257 -16.33 -14.07 -10.33
N LEU A 258 -17.16 -14.84 -11.01
CA LEU A 258 -17.34 -14.80 -12.48
C LEU A 258 -18.73 -14.27 -12.83
N PRO A 259 -18.93 -13.72 -14.02
CA PRO A 259 -20.25 -13.31 -14.53
C PRO A 259 -21.25 -14.46 -14.50
N ASP A 260 -22.51 -14.10 -14.30
CA ASP A 260 -23.69 -14.96 -14.40
C ASP A 260 -24.87 -14.21 -15.06
N GLU A 261 -26.05 -14.79 -15.00
CA GLU A 261 -27.25 -14.20 -15.63
C GLU A 261 -27.70 -12.89 -14.94
N GLU A 262 -27.45 -12.75 -13.63
CA GLU A 262 -27.81 -11.56 -12.85
C GLU A 262 -26.79 -10.43 -12.99
N TYR A 263 -25.51 -10.79 -13.00
CA TYR A 263 -24.35 -9.86 -13.11
C TYR A 263 -23.49 -10.25 -14.32
N PRO A 264 -23.91 -9.93 -15.55
CA PRO A 264 -23.33 -10.51 -16.76
C PRO A 264 -22.01 -9.87 -17.24
N ILE A 265 -21.55 -8.81 -16.60
CA ILE A 265 -20.37 -8.03 -17.05
C ILE A 265 -19.24 -8.15 -16.02
N ILE A 266 -18.02 -8.38 -16.50
CA ILE A 266 -16.81 -8.31 -15.68
C ILE A 266 -16.44 -6.83 -15.45
N LEU A 267 -16.26 -6.44 -14.20
CA LEU A 267 -15.64 -5.18 -13.84
C LEU A 267 -14.16 -5.39 -13.54
N MET A 268 -13.32 -4.65 -14.24
CA MET A 268 -11.91 -4.45 -13.92
C MET A 268 -11.71 -3.07 -13.29
N THR A 269 -10.82 -2.96 -12.30
CA THR A 269 -10.48 -1.67 -11.71
C THR A 269 -9.04 -1.27 -12.01
N GLY A 270 -8.76 0.03 -12.00
CA GLY A 270 -7.43 0.53 -12.30
C GLY A 270 -7.18 1.96 -11.85
N ARG A 271 -6.07 2.51 -12.33
CA ARG A 271 -5.66 3.90 -12.10
C ARG A 271 -5.66 4.68 -13.39
N ILE A 272 -5.87 5.99 -13.25
CA ILE A 272 -5.68 6.97 -14.32
C ILE A 272 -4.44 7.82 -14.03
N LEU A 273 -3.94 8.48 -15.05
CA LEU A 273 -2.69 9.26 -14.97
C LEU A 273 -2.76 10.42 -13.97
N TYR A 274 -3.90 11.06 -13.86
CA TYR A 274 -4.04 12.37 -13.20
C TYR A 274 -4.24 12.28 -11.69
N HIS A 275 -4.60 11.11 -11.15
CA HIS A 275 -4.85 10.95 -9.74
C HIS A 275 -3.97 9.89 -9.07
N TYR A 276 -3.57 10.20 -7.84
CA TYR A 276 -2.78 9.30 -7.01
C TYR A 276 -3.67 8.65 -5.93
N THR A 277 -3.66 7.33 -5.87
CA THR A 277 -4.39 6.50 -4.91
C THR A 277 -5.88 6.91 -4.80
N THR A 278 -6.36 7.33 -3.62
CA THR A 278 -7.75 7.76 -3.35
C THR A 278 -8.01 9.22 -3.74
N ARG A 279 -7.09 9.86 -4.46
CA ARG A 279 -7.09 11.29 -4.78
C ARG A 279 -7.14 12.23 -3.54
N ALA A 280 -6.80 11.74 -2.35
CA ALA A 280 -6.80 12.54 -1.13
C ALA A 280 -5.97 13.83 -1.27
N MET A 281 -4.82 13.76 -1.97
CA MET A 281 -4.00 14.93 -2.32
C MET A 281 -4.36 15.52 -3.67
N THR A 282 -4.35 14.72 -4.75
CA THR A 282 -4.55 15.21 -6.12
C THR A 282 -5.95 15.76 -6.36
N GLY A 283 -6.95 15.34 -5.60
CA GLY A 283 -8.30 15.92 -5.60
C GLY A 283 -8.38 17.33 -4.97
N LYS A 284 -7.31 17.82 -4.35
CA LYS A 284 -7.19 19.18 -3.85
C LYS A 284 -6.52 20.12 -4.85
N THR A 285 -6.13 19.62 -6.02
CA THR A 285 -5.49 20.37 -7.09
C THR A 285 -6.55 20.69 -8.16
N PRO A 286 -7.02 21.95 -8.27
CA PRO A 286 -8.14 22.32 -9.17
C PRO A 286 -7.89 21.92 -10.62
N GLU A 287 -6.67 22.08 -11.12
CA GLU A 287 -6.30 21.78 -12.51
C GLU A 287 -6.42 20.27 -12.81
N LEU A 288 -6.04 19.41 -11.88
CA LEU A 288 -6.22 17.97 -12.05
C LEU A 288 -7.70 17.56 -12.00
N MET A 289 -8.47 18.24 -11.15
CA MET A 289 -9.91 18.06 -11.06
C MET A 289 -10.66 18.55 -12.29
N GLU A 290 -10.15 19.57 -13.00
CA GLU A 290 -10.69 20.03 -14.27
C GLU A 290 -10.44 18.99 -15.39
N ILE A 291 -9.26 18.38 -15.41
CA ILE A 291 -8.91 17.36 -16.40
C ILE A 291 -9.73 16.07 -16.20
N GLU A 292 -9.83 15.59 -14.96
CA GLU A 292 -10.54 14.33 -14.65
C GLU A 292 -11.10 14.37 -13.22
N GLY A 293 -12.22 15.01 -13.05
CA GLY A 293 -12.81 15.25 -11.72
C GLY A 293 -13.88 14.27 -11.26
N LYS A 294 -14.35 13.35 -12.13
CA LYS A 294 -15.52 12.50 -11.86
C LYS A 294 -15.29 11.04 -12.18
N SER A 295 -15.94 10.17 -11.42
CA SER A 295 -15.96 8.73 -11.71
C SER A 295 -16.63 8.45 -13.05
N PHE A 296 -16.14 7.42 -13.73
CA PHE A 296 -16.70 6.91 -14.98
C PHE A 296 -16.51 5.39 -15.09
N ILE A 297 -17.33 4.78 -15.94
CA ILE A 297 -17.18 3.39 -16.33
C ILE A 297 -16.96 3.30 -17.84
N GLU A 298 -15.85 2.70 -18.25
CA GLU A 298 -15.61 2.34 -19.65
C GLU A 298 -16.33 1.03 -19.98
N MET A 299 -17.12 1.01 -21.04
CA MET A 299 -17.86 -0.16 -21.50
C MET A 299 -17.78 -0.30 -23.02
N ASN A 300 -17.88 -1.54 -23.47
CA ASN A 300 -17.85 -1.82 -24.90
C ASN A 300 -19.11 -1.33 -25.59
N ILE A 301 -18.95 -0.81 -26.83
CA ILE A 301 -20.07 -0.30 -27.64
C ILE A 301 -21.12 -1.35 -27.88
N VAL A 302 -20.78 -2.64 -28.07
CA VAL A 302 -21.73 -3.74 -28.28
C VAL A 302 -22.64 -3.93 -27.05
N ASP A 303 -22.09 -3.81 -25.85
CA ASP A 303 -22.87 -3.93 -24.61
C ASP A 303 -23.68 -2.67 -24.35
N ALA A 304 -23.14 -1.50 -24.67
CA ALA A 304 -23.84 -0.22 -24.56
C ALA A 304 -25.08 -0.20 -25.48
N ASP A 305 -24.95 -0.65 -26.71
CA ASP A 305 -26.07 -0.74 -27.68
C ASP A 305 -27.17 -1.69 -27.18
N LYS A 306 -26.80 -2.86 -26.65
CA LYS A 306 -27.76 -3.81 -26.06
C LYS A 306 -28.54 -3.23 -24.90
N LEU A 307 -27.87 -2.40 -24.08
CA LEU A 307 -28.45 -1.78 -22.88
C LEU A 307 -29.10 -0.42 -23.16
N GLY A 308 -29.07 0.08 -24.40
CA GLY A 308 -29.58 1.40 -24.78
C GLY A 308 -28.81 2.57 -24.11
N ILE A 309 -27.55 2.37 -23.77
CA ILE A 309 -26.68 3.36 -23.09
C ILE A 309 -25.85 4.08 -24.15
N LYS A 310 -25.76 5.39 -24.04
CA LYS A 310 -24.93 6.25 -24.89
C LYS A 310 -23.73 6.79 -24.10
N ASN A 311 -22.68 7.19 -24.82
CA ASN A 311 -21.55 7.87 -24.22
C ASN A 311 -21.98 9.14 -23.48
N GLY A 312 -21.61 9.26 -22.21
CA GLY A 312 -21.98 10.38 -21.33
C GLY A 312 -23.26 10.16 -20.52
N ASP A 313 -24.03 9.09 -20.77
CA ASP A 313 -25.21 8.77 -19.97
C ASP A 313 -24.84 8.47 -18.52
N LYS A 314 -25.73 8.83 -17.59
CA LYS A 314 -25.67 8.36 -16.21
C LYS A 314 -26.11 6.90 -16.16
N VAL A 315 -25.34 6.11 -15.44
CA VAL A 315 -25.58 4.68 -15.27
C VAL A 315 -25.51 4.29 -13.80
N ARG A 316 -26.35 3.34 -13.43
CA ARG A 316 -26.25 2.61 -12.17
C ARG A 316 -25.45 1.34 -12.41
N VAL A 317 -24.39 1.18 -11.63
CA VAL A 317 -23.55 -0.02 -11.64
C VAL A 317 -23.77 -0.75 -10.32
N SER A 318 -24.17 -2.02 -10.40
CA SER A 318 -24.52 -2.81 -9.23
C SER A 318 -23.73 -4.12 -9.20
N SER A 319 -23.39 -4.59 -8.00
CA SER A 319 -22.85 -5.92 -7.72
C SER A 319 -23.63 -6.55 -6.56
N ARG A 320 -23.24 -7.74 -6.12
CA ARG A 320 -23.82 -8.40 -4.94
C ARG A 320 -23.59 -7.63 -3.63
N ARG A 321 -22.71 -6.65 -3.61
CA ARG A 321 -22.27 -5.90 -2.40
C ARG A 321 -22.88 -4.51 -2.31
N GLY A 322 -23.21 -3.92 -3.43
CA GLY A 322 -23.77 -2.58 -3.45
C GLY A 322 -23.98 -2.04 -4.85
N SER A 323 -24.31 -0.76 -4.92
CA SER A 323 -24.48 -0.04 -6.19
C SER A 323 -23.94 1.38 -6.10
N ILE A 324 -23.49 1.89 -7.23
CA ILE A 324 -23.01 3.27 -7.39
C ILE A 324 -23.61 3.88 -8.64
N GLU A 325 -23.60 5.21 -8.71
CA GLU A 325 -23.84 5.94 -9.94
C GLU A 325 -22.50 6.36 -10.57
N SER A 326 -22.45 6.28 -11.90
CA SER A 326 -21.27 6.66 -12.67
C SER A 326 -21.66 7.24 -14.02
N THR A 327 -20.69 7.66 -14.81
CA THR A 327 -20.91 8.15 -16.18
C THR A 327 -20.33 7.15 -17.18
N ALA A 328 -21.14 6.71 -18.15
CA ALA A 328 -20.70 5.78 -19.16
C ALA A 328 -19.71 6.43 -20.16
N ARG A 329 -18.59 5.77 -20.39
CA ARG A 329 -17.65 6.02 -21.50
C ARG A 329 -17.73 4.86 -22.45
N VAL A 330 -18.44 5.05 -23.56
CA VAL A 330 -18.68 4.00 -24.54
C VAL A 330 -17.59 4.01 -25.60
N GLY A 331 -17.00 2.86 -25.85
CA GLY A 331 -15.90 2.73 -26.82
C GLY A 331 -15.50 1.29 -27.09
N THR A 332 -14.26 1.12 -27.55
CA THR A 332 -13.67 -0.19 -27.93
C THR A 332 -12.46 -0.56 -27.08
N LYS A 333 -12.21 0.13 -25.97
CA LYS A 333 -11.08 -0.14 -25.08
C LYS A 333 -11.25 -1.43 -24.27
N THR A 334 -12.49 -1.79 -23.97
CA THR A 334 -12.85 -3.05 -23.31
C THR A 334 -13.44 -4.02 -24.33
N SER A 335 -13.37 -5.33 -24.10
CA SER A 335 -14.06 -6.33 -24.91
C SER A 335 -15.57 -6.41 -24.56
N PRO A 336 -16.42 -6.96 -25.43
CA PRO A 336 -17.80 -7.26 -25.05
C PRO A 336 -17.87 -8.16 -23.80
N GLY A 337 -18.73 -7.80 -22.85
CA GLY A 337 -18.84 -8.47 -21.55
C GLY A 337 -17.82 -7.97 -20.50
N GLU A 338 -16.99 -6.99 -20.84
CA GLU A 338 -15.99 -6.41 -19.96
C GLU A 338 -16.19 -4.91 -19.78
N SER A 339 -15.90 -4.41 -18.59
CA SER A 339 -15.92 -2.99 -18.24
C SER A 339 -14.73 -2.62 -17.38
N TRP A 340 -14.44 -1.32 -17.26
CA TRP A 340 -13.33 -0.83 -16.46
C TRP A 340 -13.72 0.46 -15.74
N MET A 341 -13.29 0.59 -14.46
CA MET A 341 -13.46 1.80 -13.66
C MET A 341 -12.19 2.22 -12.94
N PRO A 342 -11.93 3.52 -12.81
CA PRO A 342 -10.92 4.01 -11.88
C PRO A 342 -11.43 3.94 -10.44
N PHE A 343 -10.53 3.65 -9.49
CA PHE A 343 -10.89 3.59 -8.06
C PHE A 343 -10.48 4.84 -7.26
N HIS A 344 -10.18 5.94 -7.92
CA HIS A 344 -9.73 7.18 -7.27
C HIS A 344 -10.85 8.03 -6.65
N PHE A 345 -12.08 7.78 -7.01
CA PHE A 345 -13.19 8.69 -6.77
C PHE A 345 -14.07 8.20 -5.62
N PRO A 346 -14.13 8.89 -4.47
CA PRO A 346 -15.07 8.56 -3.39
C PRO A 346 -16.53 8.59 -3.86
N ASP A 347 -16.88 9.59 -4.65
CA ASP A 347 -18.17 9.69 -5.37
C ASP A 347 -18.18 8.74 -6.57
N GLY A 348 -18.74 7.57 -6.42
CA GLY A 348 -18.70 6.48 -7.41
C GLY A 348 -17.50 5.57 -7.21
N ASN A 349 -17.16 5.30 -5.96
CA ASN A 349 -16.07 4.40 -5.60
C ASN A 349 -16.34 2.96 -6.06
N ALA A 350 -15.47 2.45 -6.93
CA ALA A 350 -15.56 1.09 -7.48
C ALA A 350 -15.50 0.01 -6.39
N ASN A 351 -14.94 0.30 -5.22
CA ASN A 351 -14.83 -0.66 -4.12
C ASN A 351 -16.15 -0.94 -3.37
N TRP A 352 -17.21 -0.19 -3.62
CA TRP A 352 -18.57 -0.62 -3.27
C TRP A 352 -19.01 -1.87 -4.04
N LEU A 353 -18.34 -2.19 -5.15
CA LEU A 353 -18.70 -3.27 -6.07
C LEU A 353 -17.75 -4.46 -5.97
N THR A 354 -16.47 -4.25 -5.57
CA THR A 354 -15.43 -5.27 -5.57
C THR A 354 -15.64 -6.30 -4.46
N ASN A 355 -15.17 -7.54 -4.70
CA ASN A 355 -15.23 -8.62 -3.71
C ASN A 355 -14.00 -8.62 -2.81
N ALA A 356 -14.13 -9.21 -1.62
CA ALA A 356 -13.07 -9.30 -0.60
C ALA A 356 -12.26 -10.62 -0.67
N ALA A 357 -12.32 -11.35 -1.80
CA ALA A 357 -11.54 -12.57 -1.97
C ALA A 357 -10.04 -12.27 -1.96
N LEU A 358 -9.27 -13.11 -1.27
CA LEU A 358 -7.86 -12.90 -1.03
C LEU A 358 -7.00 -13.95 -1.73
N ASP A 359 -5.84 -13.52 -2.26
CA ASP A 359 -4.76 -14.45 -2.66
C ASP A 359 -4.33 -15.30 -1.46
N LYS A 360 -4.16 -16.61 -1.71
CA LYS A 360 -3.84 -17.60 -0.68
C LYS A 360 -2.54 -17.32 0.07
N TYR A 361 -1.55 -16.73 -0.61
CA TYR A 361 -0.20 -16.58 -0.07
C TYR A 361 0.12 -15.13 0.33
N ALA A 362 -0.19 -14.19 -0.57
CA ALA A 362 0.10 -12.78 -0.37
C ALA A 362 -1.06 -12.02 0.30
N ARG A 363 -2.26 -12.65 0.38
CA ARG A 363 -3.48 -12.08 0.95
C ARG A 363 -3.90 -10.75 0.29
N ILE A 364 -3.57 -10.62 -0.99
CA ILE A 364 -3.95 -9.44 -1.78
C ILE A 364 -5.39 -9.61 -2.22
N PRO A 365 -6.25 -8.60 -2.04
CA PRO A 365 -7.63 -8.61 -2.52
C PRO A 365 -7.72 -8.68 -4.05
N GLU A 366 -8.77 -9.33 -4.55
CA GLU A 366 -9.02 -9.52 -5.97
C GLU A 366 -9.71 -8.31 -6.59
N TYR A 367 -9.04 -7.16 -6.59
CA TYR A 367 -9.58 -5.88 -7.10
C TYR A 367 -9.88 -5.85 -8.60
N LYS A 368 -9.34 -6.79 -9.38
CA LYS A 368 -9.31 -6.70 -10.83
C LYS A 368 -10.43 -7.49 -11.52
N VAL A 369 -11.19 -8.27 -10.78
CA VAL A 369 -12.31 -9.06 -11.32
C VAL A 369 -13.44 -9.12 -10.32
N CYS A 370 -14.60 -8.61 -10.71
CA CYS A 370 -15.87 -8.89 -10.06
C CYS A 370 -17.01 -8.82 -11.07
N ALA A 371 -18.15 -9.43 -10.76
CA ALA A 371 -19.31 -9.46 -11.63
C ALA A 371 -20.26 -8.30 -11.30
N ILE A 372 -20.70 -7.58 -12.33
CA ILE A 372 -21.58 -6.41 -12.21
C ILE A 372 -22.73 -6.43 -13.22
N LYS A 373 -23.74 -5.63 -12.93
CA LYS A 373 -24.83 -5.22 -13.81
C LYS A 373 -24.74 -3.71 -14.05
N ILE A 374 -24.97 -3.29 -15.29
CA ILE A 374 -25.02 -1.87 -15.66
C ILE A 374 -26.43 -1.58 -16.19
N GLU A 375 -27.05 -0.53 -15.69
CA GLU A 375 -28.39 -0.07 -16.10
C GLU A 375 -28.35 1.45 -16.30
N LYS A 376 -29.19 1.94 -17.20
CA LYS A 376 -29.37 3.37 -17.37
C LYS A 376 -30.04 3.94 -16.12
N ALA A 377 -29.44 5.05 -15.53
CA ALA A 377 -29.96 5.69 -14.33
C ALA A 377 -31.16 6.58 -14.61
#